data_e70fc87619e64f249a159755e36cbe72
#
_entry.id   e70fc87619e64f249a159755e36cbe72
#
_cell.length_a   1.000
_cell.length_b   1.000
_cell.length_c   1.000
_cell.angle_alpha   90.00
_cell.angle_beta   90.00
_cell.angle_gamma   90.00
#
_symmetry.space_group_name_H-M   'P 1'
#
loop_
_entity.id
_entity.type
_entity.pdbx_description
1 polymer ?
#
loop_
_entity_poly.entity_id
_entity_poly.type
_entity_poly.pdbx_seq_one_letter_code
_entity_poly.pdbx_strand_id
1 'polypeptide(L)'
;QVQEKVDGSLITVYAYDGDWHAATTGTPDGCGDVHGNDASGKWSPRPGASLPVPESFAGYFWQTLSFYDVPLFNEVPEGAGAGISWMFELTGPLNRVVIPHTESKVTLLGARIIEGGKWIPLGDAKKILGGDVPIVRSFPLQSTDDILASFATLSPLAQEGYVVCDAAFNRIKVKHPGYVALHHAKDGMSVRAFVDIAKSGETPEVIAAFPEMKPQLDDVKERFNALVFATECDWDAYKHLAPKKDFALAVKGRPHSAALFH
;
A
#
# COMPACT_ATOMS: atom_id res chain seq x y z
N GLN A 1 0.93 -15.54 13.22
CA GLN A 1 1.71 -14.33 13.42
C GLN A 1 1.11 -13.19 12.57
N VAL A 2 0.94 -12.01 13.16
CA VAL A 2 0.48 -10.81 12.46
C VAL A 2 1.66 -9.87 12.30
N GLN A 3 2.00 -9.54 11.07
CA GLN A 3 3.13 -8.67 10.70
C GLN A 3 2.62 -7.36 10.11
N GLU A 4 3.45 -6.33 10.17
CA GLU A 4 3.20 -5.09 9.44
C GLU A 4 3.12 -5.36 7.94
N LYS A 5 2.12 -4.78 7.28
CA LYS A 5 2.19 -4.63 5.84
C LYS A 5 2.88 -3.31 5.52
N VAL A 6 4.15 -3.40 5.17
CA VAL A 6 4.97 -2.24 4.79
C VAL A 6 4.50 -1.73 3.42
N ASP A 7 4.38 -0.42 3.27
CA ASP A 7 3.96 0.25 2.03
C ASP A 7 5.17 0.61 1.18
N GLY A 8 5.53 -0.25 0.24
CA GLY A 8 6.69 -0.07 -0.62
C GLY A 8 6.67 -0.96 -1.85
N SER A 9 7.84 -1.36 -2.29
CA SER A 9 8.04 -2.28 -3.40
C SER A 9 8.70 -3.56 -2.93
N LEU A 10 8.05 -4.70 -3.22
CA LEU A 10 8.61 -6.01 -2.95
C LEU A 10 9.82 -6.26 -3.84
N ILE A 11 10.96 -6.53 -3.23
CA ILE A 11 12.20 -6.94 -3.89
C ILE A 11 12.54 -8.35 -3.47
N THR A 12 12.76 -9.21 -4.45
CA THR A 12 13.22 -10.58 -4.23
C THR A 12 14.67 -10.72 -4.69
N VAL A 13 15.56 -11.08 -3.76
CA VAL A 13 16.98 -11.31 -4.06
C VAL A 13 17.23 -12.80 -4.17
N TYR A 14 17.94 -13.21 -5.21
CA TYR A 14 18.28 -14.60 -5.49
C TYR A 14 19.62 -14.69 -6.21
N ALA A 15 20.26 -15.87 -6.12
CA ALA A 15 21.48 -16.18 -6.85
C ALA A 15 21.15 -16.79 -8.21
N TYR A 16 21.81 -16.31 -9.26
CA TYR A 16 21.73 -16.88 -10.60
C TYR A 16 23.02 -16.61 -11.37
N ASP A 17 23.54 -17.59 -12.07
CA ASP A 17 24.74 -17.53 -12.93
C ASP A 17 25.98 -16.91 -12.23
N GLY A 18 26.14 -17.20 -10.94
CA GLY A 18 27.28 -16.72 -10.14
C GLY A 18 27.14 -15.30 -9.57
N ASP A 19 25.98 -14.65 -9.76
CA ASP A 19 25.72 -13.30 -9.28
C ASP A 19 24.45 -13.21 -8.44
N TRP A 20 24.34 -12.14 -7.64
CA TRP A 20 23.12 -11.77 -6.93
C TRP A 20 22.25 -10.87 -7.79
N HIS A 21 21.00 -11.26 -7.92
CA HIS A 21 19.98 -10.52 -8.67
C HIS A 21 18.89 -10.01 -7.75
N ALA A 22 18.33 -8.83 -8.06
CA ALA A 22 17.20 -8.25 -7.38
C ALA A 22 16.02 -8.12 -8.35
N ALA A 23 14.96 -8.87 -8.12
CA ALA A 23 13.72 -8.86 -8.91
C ALA A 23 12.65 -7.99 -8.26
N THR A 24 11.79 -7.40 -9.08
CA THR A 24 10.48 -6.87 -8.66
C THR A 24 9.37 -7.86 -9.02
N THR A 25 8.12 -7.55 -8.67
CA THR A 25 6.97 -8.35 -9.11
C THR A 25 6.79 -8.35 -10.64
N GLY A 26 7.26 -7.29 -11.31
CA GLY A 26 7.08 -7.10 -12.76
C GLY A 26 8.27 -7.53 -13.60
N THR A 27 9.49 -7.53 -13.04
CA THR A 27 10.72 -7.83 -13.79
C THR A 27 11.68 -8.69 -12.98
N PRO A 28 12.30 -9.73 -13.60
CA PRO A 28 13.20 -10.65 -12.90
C PRO A 28 14.55 -10.01 -12.52
N ASP A 29 14.93 -8.93 -13.14
CA ASP A 29 16.19 -8.21 -12.97
C ASP A 29 16.02 -6.83 -12.29
N GLY A 30 14.77 -6.46 -11.93
CA GLY A 30 14.48 -5.17 -11.30
C GLY A 30 14.81 -3.96 -12.19
N CYS A 31 14.84 -4.12 -13.51
CA CYS A 31 15.21 -3.06 -14.48
C CYS A 31 14.13 -1.97 -14.66
N GLY A 32 12.95 -2.12 -14.04
CA GLY A 32 11.89 -1.10 -14.10
C GLY A 32 12.34 0.25 -13.54
N ASP A 33 11.91 1.33 -14.19
CA ASP A 33 12.26 2.70 -13.82
C ASP A 33 11.77 3.06 -12.41
N VAL A 34 12.65 3.69 -11.63
CA VAL A 34 12.33 4.28 -10.33
C VAL A 34 12.08 5.76 -10.53
N HIS A 35 10.86 6.12 -10.88
CA HIS A 35 10.45 7.51 -10.92
C HIS A 35 9.57 7.81 -9.73
N GLY A 36 10.18 8.37 -8.68
CA GLY A 36 9.42 8.95 -7.58
C GLY A 36 8.54 10.08 -8.08
N ASN A 37 7.30 10.16 -7.60
CA ASN A 37 6.41 11.30 -7.85
C ASN A 37 6.89 12.59 -7.17
N ASP A 38 8.10 12.62 -6.65
CA ASP A 38 8.72 13.84 -6.13
C ASP A 38 9.54 14.51 -7.24
N ALA A 39 8.90 15.42 -7.96
CA ALA A 39 9.53 16.29 -8.94
C ALA A 39 10.57 17.26 -8.33
N SER A 40 10.86 17.18 -7.02
CA SER A 40 11.79 18.10 -6.35
C SER A 40 13.26 17.84 -6.67
N GLY A 41 13.60 16.69 -7.25
CA GLY A 41 14.98 16.35 -7.66
C GLY A 41 15.97 16.23 -6.51
N LYS A 42 15.51 16.26 -5.27
CA LYS A 42 16.34 16.20 -4.06
C LYS A 42 16.26 14.82 -3.41
N TRP A 43 16.73 13.80 -4.12
CA TRP A 43 16.96 12.52 -3.49
C TRP A 43 18.32 12.47 -2.82
N SER A 44 18.36 12.05 -1.57
CA SER A 44 19.58 11.68 -0.85
C SER A 44 19.27 10.46 0.03
N PRO A 45 20.06 9.39 -0.04
CA PRO A 45 19.85 8.20 0.80
C PRO A 45 20.11 8.46 2.28
N ARG A 46 20.96 9.46 2.57
CA ARG A 46 21.23 9.99 3.93
C ARG A 46 21.47 11.49 3.83
N PRO A 47 21.16 12.27 4.88
CA PRO A 47 21.53 13.68 4.92
C PRO A 47 23.04 13.85 4.69
N GLY A 48 23.39 14.57 3.61
CA GLY A 48 24.79 14.85 3.25
C GLY A 48 25.46 13.83 2.32
N ALA A 49 24.81 12.72 1.93
CA ALA A 49 25.38 11.80 0.95
C ALA A 49 25.05 12.26 -0.48
N SER A 50 26.07 12.42 -1.33
CA SER A 50 25.95 12.74 -2.74
C SER A 50 26.13 11.46 -3.57
N LEU A 51 25.05 10.65 -3.68
CA LEU A 51 25.04 9.49 -4.56
C LEU A 51 24.19 9.78 -5.80
N PRO A 52 24.50 9.18 -6.97
CA PRO A 52 23.68 9.35 -8.15
C PRO A 52 22.26 8.82 -7.90
N VAL A 53 21.27 9.44 -8.52
CA VAL A 53 19.89 8.94 -8.50
C VAL A 53 19.87 7.60 -9.20
N PRO A 54 19.37 6.52 -8.57
CA PRO A 54 19.28 5.22 -9.22
C PRO A 54 18.24 5.25 -10.34
N GLU A 55 18.55 4.60 -11.47
CA GLU A 55 17.69 4.55 -12.64
C GLU A 55 16.71 3.39 -12.60
N SER A 56 16.97 2.36 -11.78
CA SER A 56 16.15 1.16 -11.69
C SER A 56 15.85 0.74 -10.25
N PHE A 57 14.83 -0.10 -10.08
CA PHE A 57 14.49 -0.67 -8.77
C PHE A 57 15.65 -1.50 -8.19
N ALA A 58 16.34 -2.30 -9.01
CA ALA A 58 17.51 -3.05 -8.56
C ALA A 58 18.62 -2.08 -8.08
N GLY A 59 18.93 -1.05 -8.87
CA GLY A 59 19.90 -0.02 -8.47
C GLY A 59 19.53 0.67 -7.17
N TYR A 60 18.25 1.05 -7.01
CA TYR A 60 17.75 1.67 -5.79
C TYR A 60 17.82 0.73 -4.58
N PHE A 61 17.49 -0.52 -4.76
CA PHE A 61 17.58 -1.54 -3.72
C PHE A 61 19.01 -1.75 -3.26
N TRP A 62 19.96 -2.03 -4.18
CA TRP A 62 21.34 -2.27 -3.84
C TRP A 62 22.02 -1.05 -3.19
N GLN A 63 21.73 0.15 -3.69
CA GLN A 63 22.23 1.38 -3.10
C GLN A 63 21.68 1.59 -1.67
N THR A 64 20.41 1.29 -1.44
CA THR A 64 19.82 1.40 -0.10
C THR A 64 20.36 0.30 0.82
N LEU A 65 20.49 -0.92 0.33
CA LEU A 65 21.01 -2.06 1.10
C LEU A 65 22.46 -1.85 1.54
N SER A 66 23.28 -1.16 0.75
CA SER A 66 24.69 -0.90 1.09
C SER A 66 24.90 -0.14 2.41
N PHE A 67 23.84 0.48 2.97
CA PHE A 67 23.89 1.13 4.27
C PHE A 67 23.79 0.18 5.48
N TYR A 68 23.49 -1.11 5.24
CA TYR A 68 23.18 -2.08 6.31
C TYR A 68 24.28 -3.12 6.54
N ASP A 69 25.41 -3.00 5.85
CA ASP A 69 26.55 -3.93 5.96
C ASP A 69 26.11 -5.41 5.96
N VAL A 70 25.63 -5.89 4.81
CA VAL A 70 25.16 -7.27 4.64
C VAL A 70 26.25 -8.11 3.98
N PRO A 71 27.07 -8.85 4.74
CA PRO A 71 28.20 -9.59 4.19
C PRO A 71 27.81 -10.63 3.13
N LEU A 72 26.66 -11.27 3.30
CA LEU A 72 26.15 -12.32 2.39
C LEU A 72 26.12 -11.85 0.92
N PHE A 73 25.77 -10.59 0.67
CA PHE A 73 25.63 -10.09 -0.71
C PHE A 73 26.90 -9.40 -1.24
N ASN A 74 27.94 -9.31 -0.43
CA ASN A 74 29.24 -8.77 -0.85
C ASN A 74 30.13 -9.86 -1.49
N GLU A 75 29.75 -11.11 -1.37
CA GLU A 75 30.48 -12.27 -1.89
C GLU A 75 29.72 -12.91 -3.05
N VAL A 76 30.45 -13.65 -3.90
CA VAL A 76 29.85 -14.50 -4.93
C VAL A 76 28.90 -15.49 -4.26
N PRO A 77 27.66 -15.70 -4.79
CA PRO A 77 26.70 -16.58 -4.16
C PRO A 77 27.18 -18.04 -4.20
N GLU A 78 27.58 -18.56 -3.06
CA GLU A 78 28.02 -19.93 -2.88
C GLU A 78 27.32 -20.61 -1.69
N GLY A 79 27.34 -21.94 -1.65
CA GLY A 79 26.84 -22.74 -0.54
C GLY A 79 25.36 -22.52 -0.21
N ALA A 80 25.04 -22.53 1.08
CA ALA A 80 23.65 -22.47 1.56
C ALA A 80 22.96 -21.14 1.22
N GLY A 81 23.69 -20.02 1.13
CA GLY A 81 23.15 -18.71 0.79
C GLY A 81 22.61 -18.63 -0.64
N ALA A 82 23.30 -19.27 -1.59
CA ALA A 82 22.90 -19.31 -2.99
C ALA A 82 21.57 -20.06 -3.23
N GLY A 83 21.23 -21.00 -2.34
CA GLY A 83 19.97 -21.76 -2.42
C GLY A 83 18.78 -21.08 -1.75
N ILE A 84 18.89 -19.81 -1.35
CA ILE A 84 17.84 -19.07 -0.65
C ILE A 84 17.37 -17.90 -1.51
N SER A 85 16.06 -17.72 -1.58
CA SER A 85 15.40 -16.52 -2.11
C SER A 85 15.01 -15.62 -0.93
N TRP A 86 15.44 -14.36 -0.98
CA TRP A 86 15.28 -13.36 0.08
C TRP A 86 14.22 -12.34 -0.33
N MET A 87 13.30 -12.00 0.56
CA MET A 87 12.24 -11.04 0.29
C MET A 87 12.41 -9.82 1.17
N PHE A 88 12.42 -8.68 0.54
CA PHE A 88 12.54 -7.37 1.18
C PHE A 88 11.41 -6.46 0.73
N GLU A 89 11.07 -5.48 1.57
CA GLU A 89 10.31 -4.31 1.14
C GLU A 89 11.26 -3.12 1.06
N LEU A 90 11.31 -2.52 -0.12
CA LEU A 90 12.03 -1.27 -0.37
C LEU A 90 11.05 -0.12 -0.23
N THR A 91 11.34 0.82 0.67
CA THR A 91 10.56 2.05 0.88
C THR A 91 11.45 3.27 0.72
N GLY A 92 10.88 4.37 0.25
CA GLY A 92 11.60 5.62 0.16
C GLY A 92 10.95 6.64 -0.78
N PRO A 93 11.55 7.82 -0.91
CA PRO A 93 10.96 8.91 -1.70
C PRO A 93 10.84 8.59 -3.19
N LEU A 94 11.69 7.70 -3.73
CA LEU A 94 11.67 7.36 -5.16
C LEU A 94 10.62 6.32 -5.56
N ASN A 95 10.06 5.57 -4.60
CA ASN A 95 9.06 4.53 -4.88
C ASN A 95 7.82 4.66 -3.99
N ARG A 96 7.42 5.90 -3.69
CA ARG A 96 6.21 6.15 -2.90
C ARG A 96 4.98 5.50 -3.52
N VAL A 97 4.33 4.64 -2.77
CA VAL A 97 3.01 4.09 -3.12
C VAL A 97 1.91 5.00 -2.57
N VAL A 98 1.68 5.03 -1.27
CA VAL A 98 0.75 5.97 -0.60
C VAL A 98 1.49 6.73 0.50
N ILE A 99 2.11 6.00 1.43
CA ILE A 99 2.78 6.58 2.59
C ILE A 99 4.02 7.37 2.15
N PRO A 100 4.17 8.64 2.57
CA PRO A 100 5.34 9.43 2.23
C PRO A 100 6.53 9.01 3.09
N HIS A 101 7.38 8.14 2.55
CA HIS A 101 8.65 7.80 3.17
C HIS A 101 9.70 8.86 2.84
N THR A 102 10.26 9.51 3.86
CA THR A 102 11.29 10.57 3.70
C THR A 102 12.69 10.01 3.57
N GLU A 103 12.90 8.76 4.00
CA GLU A 103 14.18 8.07 3.97
C GLU A 103 14.06 6.74 3.23
N SER A 104 15.12 6.38 2.49
CA SER A 104 15.21 5.08 1.84
C SER A 104 15.53 4.01 2.87
N LYS A 105 14.76 2.92 2.83
CA LYS A 105 14.87 1.81 3.78
C LYS A 105 14.61 0.47 3.09
N VAL A 106 15.36 -0.54 3.52
CA VAL A 106 15.11 -1.95 3.18
C VAL A 106 14.68 -2.68 4.45
N THR A 107 13.60 -3.45 4.37
CA THR A 107 13.08 -4.25 5.49
C THR A 107 12.98 -5.72 5.07
N LEU A 108 13.61 -6.63 5.82
CA LEU A 108 13.51 -8.06 5.56
C LEU A 108 12.11 -8.57 5.92
N LEU A 109 11.42 -9.17 4.94
CA LEU A 109 10.10 -9.76 5.08
C LEU A 109 10.14 -11.27 5.31
N GLY A 110 11.16 -11.95 4.80
CA GLY A 110 11.31 -13.39 4.89
C GLY A 110 12.35 -13.94 3.95
N ALA A 111 12.56 -15.26 4.05
CA ALA A 111 13.43 -16.00 3.17
C ALA A 111 12.86 -17.40 2.91
N ARG A 112 13.19 -17.99 1.75
CA ARG A 112 12.70 -19.28 1.34
C ARG A 112 13.81 -20.09 0.68
N ILE A 113 13.97 -21.34 1.07
CA ILE A 113 14.85 -22.29 0.38
C ILE A 113 14.23 -22.59 -0.97
N ILE A 114 15.00 -22.42 -2.06
CA ILE A 114 14.52 -22.59 -3.44
C ILE A 114 14.17 -24.05 -3.67
N GLU A 115 15.07 -24.96 -3.32
CA GLU A 115 14.82 -26.39 -3.39
C GLU A 115 13.82 -26.82 -2.32
N GLY A 116 12.74 -27.47 -2.72
CA GLY A 116 11.66 -27.89 -1.84
C GLY A 116 10.75 -26.76 -1.29
N GLY A 117 11.09 -25.50 -1.54
CA GLY A 117 10.24 -24.35 -1.27
C GLY A 117 9.94 -24.09 0.20
N LYS A 118 10.81 -24.55 1.11
CA LYS A 118 10.61 -24.38 2.56
C LYS A 118 10.90 -22.95 3.01
N TRP A 119 9.99 -22.36 3.75
CA TRP A 119 10.18 -21.06 4.39
C TRP A 119 11.14 -21.14 5.58
N ILE A 120 11.96 -20.11 5.75
CA ILE A 120 12.87 -19.94 6.88
C ILE A 120 12.20 -19.00 7.89
N PRO A 121 12.13 -19.37 9.19
CA PRO A 121 11.64 -18.46 10.23
C PRO A 121 12.39 -17.13 10.18
N LEU A 122 11.67 -16.00 10.33
CA LEU A 122 12.23 -14.67 10.12
C LEU A 122 13.48 -14.37 10.98
N GLY A 123 13.48 -14.83 12.24
CA GLY A 123 14.64 -14.69 13.12
C GLY A 123 15.86 -15.47 12.66
N ASP A 124 15.67 -16.65 12.06
CA ASP A 124 16.77 -17.46 11.52
C ASP A 124 17.24 -16.90 10.16
N ALA A 125 16.30 -16.44 9.33
CA ALA A 125 16.62 -15.71 8.10
C ALA A 125 17.51 -14.50 8.40
N LYS A 126 17.18 -13.72 9.44
CA LYS A 126 17.99 -12.57 9.87
C LYS A 126 19.40 -12.97 10.32
N LYS A 127 19.56 -14.08 11.03
CA LYS A 127 20.86 -14.59 11.45
C LYS A 127 21.73 -15.02 10.27
N ILE A 128 21.12 -15.71 9.29
CA ILE A 128 21.83 -16.15 8.06
C ILE A 128 22.23 -14.95 7.20
N LEU A 129 21.33 -13.98 7.04
CA LEU A 129 21.60 -12.77 6.28
C LEU A 129 22.77 -11.96 6.85
N GLY A 130 22.83 -11.88 8.18
CA GLY A 130 23.78 -11.01 8.89
C GLY A 130 23.42 -9.52 8.76
N GLY A 131 24.38 -8.67 9.07
CA GLY A 131 24.21 -7.23 8.99
C GLY A 131 23.14 -6.67 9.94
N ASP A 132 22.77 -5.42 9.76
CA ASP A 132 21.81 -4.70 10.64
C ASP A 132 20.47 -4.38 9.95
N VAL A 133 20.17 -5.02 8.80
CA VAL A 133 18.88 -4.86 8.10
C VAL A 133 17.70 -5.11 9.07
N PRO A 134 16.79 -4.16 9.21
CA PRO A 134 15.61 -4.35 10.05
C PRO A 134 14.70 -5.45 9.49
N ILE A 135 14.08 -6.19 10.41
CA ILE A 135 13.02 -7.15 10.08
C ILE A 135 11.65 -6.49 10.21
N VAL A 136 10.67 -7.02 9.49
CA VAL A 136 9.29 -6.55 9.57
C VAL A 136 8.74 -6.68 11.00
N ARG A 137 8.02 -5.68 11.47
CA ARG A 137 7.41 -5.67 12.81
C ARG A 137 6.32 -6.72 12.93
N SER A 138 6.21 -7.32 14.11
CA SER A 138 5.11 -8.23 14.47
C SER A 138 4.25 -7.63 15.56
N PHE A 139 2.96 -7.96 15.54
CA PHE A 139 1.95 -7.44 16.44
C PHE A 139 1.32 -8.59 17.26
N PRO A 140 0.95 -8.37 18.52
CA PRO A 140 0.33 -9.39 19.37
C PRO A 140 -1.18 -9.56 19.12
N LEU A 141 -1.63 -9.39 17.87
CA LEU A 141 -3.02 -9.58 17.46
C LEU A 141 -3.27 -11.07 17.21
N GLN A 142 -4.38 -11.60 17.69
CA GLN A 142 -4.66 -13.04 17.70
C GLN A 142 -5.88 -13.43 16.85
N SER A 143 -6.76 -12.48 16.54
CA SER A 143 -7.98 -12.70 15.79
C SER A 143 -8.19 -11.69 14.69
N THR A 144 -9.09 -11.99 13.76
CA THR A 144 -9.55 -11.05 12.74
C THR A 144 -10.21 -9.82 13.37
N ASP A 145 -10.95 -10.02 14.46
CA ASP A 145 -11.63 -8.94 15.18
C ASP A 145 -10.63 -7.99 15.83
N ASP A 146 -9.52 -8.51 16.41
CA ASP A 146 -8.44 -7.67 16.93
C ASP A 146 -7.83 -6.80 15.82
N ILE A 147 -7.62 -7.39 14.63
CA ILE A 147 -7.09 -6.67 13.47
C ILE A 147 -8.05 -5.55 13.04
N LEU A 148 -9.33 -5.87 12.90
CA LEU A 148 -10.34 -4.90 12.48
C LEU A 148 -10.51 -3.79 13.53
N ALA A 149 -10.51 -4.14 14.82
CA ALA A 149 -10.59 -3.15 15.90
C ALA A 149 -9.38 -2.22 15.93
N SER A 150 -8.17 -2.73 15.59
CA SER A 150 -6.95 -1.90 15.56
C SER A 150 -7.00 -0.80 14.51
N PHE A 151 -7.76 -0.97 13.43
CA PHE A 151 -7.91 0.05 12.40
C PHE A 151 -8.64 1.32 12.89
N ALA A 152 -9.40 1.24 13.97
CA ALA A 152 -10.04 2.42 14.55
C ALA A 152 -9.04 3.46 15.10
N THR A 153 -7.82 3.03 15.43
CA THR A 153 -6.76 3.89 16.01
C THR A 153 -5.52 3.98 15.12
N LEU A 154 -5.41 3.14 14.09
CA LEU A 154 -4.30 3.13 13.16
C LEU A 154 -4.51 4.20 12.08
N SER A 155 -3.51 5.07 11.88
CA SER A 155 -3.56 6.02 10.77
C SER A 155 -3.25 5.31 9.44
N PRO A 156 -4.08 5.47 8.39
CA PRO A 156 -3.82 4.92 7.06
C PRO A 156 -2.60 5.54 6.37
N LEU A 157 -2.10 6.69 6.87
CA LEU A 157 -0.87 7.32 6.42
C LEU A 157 0.38 6.83 7.16
N ALA A 158 0.22 6.06 8.24
CA ALA A 158 1.32 5.49 9.01
C ALA A 158 1.57 4.02 8.70
N GLN A 159 0.54 3.28 8.29
CA GLN A 159 0.64 1.85 8.01
C GLN A 159 -0.43 1.39 7.02
N GLU A 160 -0.04 0.59 6.02
CA GLU A 160 -0.96 0.05 5.01
C GLU A 160 -1.96 -0.97 5.59
N GLY A 161 -1.57 -1.70 6.62
CA GLY A 161 -2.33 -2.78 7.22
C GLY A 161 -1.44 -3.89 7.76
N TYR A 162 -1.91 -5.11 7.64
CA TYR A 162 -1.22 -6.29 8.19
C TYR A 162 -1.06 -7.41 7.16
N VAL A 163 -0.07 -8.27 7.41
CA VAL A 163 0.09 -9.58 6.79
C VAL A 163 -0.08 -10.64 7.88
N VAL A 164 -1.11 -11.45 7.77
CA VAL A 164 -1.33 -12.59 8.66
C VAL A 164 -0.63 -13.80 8.07
N CYS A 165 0.24 -14.43 8.85
CA CYS A 165 1.01 -15.61 8.47
C CYS A 165 0.68 -16.76 9.42
N ASP A 166 0.25 -17.90 8.91
CA ASP A 166 0.01 -19.11 9.67
C ASP A 166 1.28 -19.95 9.91
N ALA A 167 1.16 -21.08 10.57
CA ALA A 167 2.28 -21.99 10.87
C ALA A 167 2.83 -22.68 9.59
N ALA A 168 2.05 -22.76 8.53
CA ALA A 168 2.46 -23.30 7.22
C ALA A 168 2.98 -22.20 6.28
N PHE A 169 3.16 -20.97 6.79
CA PHE A 169 3.59 -19.79 6.06
C PHE A 169 2.63 -19.31 4.96
N ASN A 170 1.36 -19.72 5.00
CA ASN A 170 0.35 -19.06 4.17
C ASN A 170 0.17 -17.62 4.66
N ARG A 171 0.03 -16.69 3.71
CA ARG A 171 -0.06 -15.26 4.02
C ARG A 171 -1.34 -14.66 3.45
N ILE A 172 -2.02 -13.87 4.28
CA ILE A 172 -3.19 -13.09 3.89
C ILE A 172 -2.89 -11.62 4.18
N LYS A 173 -3.15 -10.76 3.21
CA LYS A 173 -3.02 -9.31 3.35
C LYS A 173 -4.34 -8.73 3.83
N VAL A 174 -4.31 -8.01 4.95
CA VAL A 174 -5.46 -7.29 5.50
C VAL A 174 -5.12 -5.80 5.45
N LYS A 175 -5.66 -5.09 4.47
CA LYS A 175 -5.39 -3.66 4.27
C LYS A 175 -6.33 -2.81 5.10
N HIS A 176 -5.82 -1.70 5.63
CA HIS A 176 -6.63 -0.66 6.26
C HIS A 176 -7.60 -0.06 5.23
N PRO A 177 -8.92 0.05 5.52
CA PRO A 177 -9.89 0.61 4.57
C PRO A 177 -9.52 2.01 4.06
N GLY A 178 -9.09 2.91 4.97
CA GLY A 178 -8.63 4.24 4.61
C GLY A 178 -7.39 4.23 3.72
N TYR A 179 -6.45 3.29 3.93
CA TYR A 179 -5.32 3.13 3.01
C TYR A 179 -5.78 2.72 1.60
N VAL A 180 -6.77 1.82 1.50
CA VAL A 180 -7.33 1.41 0.20
C VAL A 180 -7.94 2.60 -0.53
N ALA A 181 -8.68 3.46 0.20
CA ALA A 181 -9.24 4.69 -0.36
C ALA A 181 -8.12 5.63 -0.86
N LEU A 182 -7.06 5.84 -0.06
CA LEU A 182 -5.90 6.64 -0.45
C LEU A 182 -5.16 6.08 -1.68
N HIS A 183 -5.00 4.77 -1.76
CA HIS A 183 -4.35 4.10 -2.89
C HIS A 183 -5.13 4.34 -4.19
N HIS A 184 -6.46 4.17 -4.14
CA HIS A 184 -7.32 4.46 -5.29
C HIS A 184 -7.32 5.94 -5.66
N ALA A 185 -7.15 6.84 -4.68
CA ALA A 185 -7.05 8.27 -4.92
C ALA A 185 -5.84 8.64 -5.78
N LYS A 186 -4.71 7.97 -5.59
CA LYS A 186 -3.46 8.25 -6.32
C LYS A 186 -3.51 7.87 -7.80
N ASP A 187 -4.20 6.78 -8.15
CA ASP A 187 -4.18 6.20 -9.52
C ASP A 187 -5.05 6.93 -10.55
N GLY A 188 -5.46 8.16 -10.26
CA GLY A 188 -6.34 8.95 -11.15
C GLY A 188 -7.79 8.50 -11.02
N MET A 189 -8.48 9.02 -10.04
CA MET A 189 -9.78 8.52 -9.63
C MET A 189 -10.87 8.71 -10.66
N SER A 190 -11.62 7.64 -10.88
CA SER A 190 -12.94 7.74 -11.46
C SER A 190 -13.86 8.55 -10.53
N VAL A 191 -14.86 9.24 -11.09
CA VAL A 191 -15.90 9.94 -10.29
C VAL A 191 -16.49 9.04 -9.20
N ARG A 192 -16.62 7.73 -9.48
CA ARG A 192 -17.10 6.73 -8.52
C ARG A 192 -16.20 6.61 -7.28
N ALA A 193 -14.89 6.57 -7.47
CA ALA A 193 -13.95 6.48 -6.36
C ALA A 193 -13.99 7.75 -5.48
N PHE A 194 -14.15 8.93 -6.08
CA PHE A 194 -14.39 10.17 -5.32
C PHE A 194 -15.68 10.13 -4.50
N VAL A 195 -16.76 9.56 -5.06
CA VAL A 195 -18.04 9.39 -4.33
C VAL A 195 -17.86 8.41 -3.17
N ASP A 196 -17.15 7.30 -3.36
CA ASP A 196 -16.91 6.32 -2.31
C ASP A 196 -16.09 6.91 -1.15
N ILE A 197 -15.09 7.74 -1.43
CA ILE A 197 -14.34 8.49 -0.41
C ILE A 197 -15.22 9.51 0.31
N ALA A 198 -16.03 10.27 -0.43
CA ALA A 198 -16.93 11.22 0.18
C ALA A 198 -17.95 10.56 1.13
N LYS A 199 -18.38 9.32 0.81
CA LYS A 199 -19.29 8.51 1.65
C LYS A 199 -18.62 7.88 2.86
N SER A 200 -17.35 7.47 2.76
CA SER A 200 -16.62 6.81 3.85
C SER A 200 -16.23 7.78 4.97
N GLY A 201 -16.26 9.10 4.72
CA GLY A 201 -15.81 10.11 5.66
C GLY A 201 -14.28 10.31 5.69
N GLU A 202 -13.54 9.65 4.82
CA GLU A 202 -12.07 9.66 4.76
C GLU A 202 -11.49 10.84 3.94
N THR A 203 -12.35 11.77 3.53
CA THR A 203 -11.96 12.97 2.77
C THR A 203 -10.81 13.77 3.41
N PRO A 204 -10.78 14.00 4.74
CA PRO A 204 -9.69 14.74 5.39
C PRO A 204 -8.34 14.04 5.24
N GLU A 205 -8.29 12.71 5.37
CA GLU A 205 -7.08 11.90 5.25
C GLU A 205 -6.56 11.90 3.81
N VAL A 206 -7.47 11.80 2.83
CA VAL A 206 -7.11 11.89 1.41
C VAL A 206 -6.52 13.26 1.08
N ILE A 207 -7.13 14.36 1.53
CA ILE A 207 -6.63 15.71 1.31
C ILE A 207 -5.27 15.92 2.00
N ALA A 208 -5.07 15.35 3.19
CA ALA A 208 -3.79 15.42 3.88
C ALA A 208 -2.67 14.70 3.11
N ALA A 209 -2.99 13.57 2.43
CA ALA A 209 -2.03 12.82 1.64
C ALA A 209 -1.81 13.41 0.23
N PHE A 210 -2.87 13.96 -0.37
CA PHE A 210 -2.90 14.46 -1.75
C PHE A 210 -3.64 15.81 -1.79
N PRO A 211 -2.99 16.91 -1.36
CA PRO A 211 -3.62 18.25 -1.29
C PRO A 211 -4.16 18.72 -2.65
N GLU A 212 -3.56 18.28 -3.74
CA GLU A 212 -3.96 18.58 -5.13
C GLU A 212 -5.35 18.03 -5.49
N MET A 213 -5.84 17.04 -4.77
CA MET A 213 -7.17 16.45 -5.00
C MET A 213 -8.31 17.18 -4.29
N LYS A 214 -7.97 18.14 -3.42
CA LYS A 214 -8.96 18.88 -2.66
C LYS A 214 -10.08 19.50 -3.52
N PRO A 215 -9.79 20.20 -4.64
CA PRO A 215 -10.84 20.79 -5.46
C PRO A 215 -11.83 19.77 -6.02
N GLN A 216 -11.36 18.62 -6.47
CA GLN A 216 -12.21 17.55 -7.02
C GLN A 216 -13.04 16.88 -5.93
N LEU A 217 -12.43 16.62 -4.75
CA LEU A 217 -13.14 16.03 -3.61
C LEU A 217 -14.22 16.96 -3.07
N ASP A 218 -13.94 18.25 -2.99
CA ASP A 218 -14.92 19.26 -2.54
C ASP A 218 -16.09 19.34 -3.53
N ASP A 219 -15.85 19.39 -4.85
CA ASP A 219 -16.90 19.39 -5.88
C ASP A 219 -17.78 18.13 -5.80
N VAL A 220 -17.17 16.96 -5.72
CA VAL A 220 -17.92 15.68 -5.62
C VAL A 220 -18.73 15.63 -4.34
N LYS A 221 -18.17 16.07 -3.22
CA LYS A 221 -18.85 16.09 -1.93
C LYS A 221 -20.06 17.07 -1.94
N GLU A 222 -19.89 18.24 -2.52
CA GLU A 222 -20.96 19.23 -2.66
C GLU A 222 -22.11 18.67 -3.53
N ARG A 223 -21.79 18.08 -4.68
CA ARG A 223 -22.77 17.48 -5.59
C ARG A 223 -23.46 16.28 -4.95
N PHE A 224 -22.74 15.45 -4.21
CA PHE A 224 -23.31 14.32 -3.48
C PHE A 224 -24.29 14.80 -2.40
N ASN A 225 -23.90 15.77 -1.59
CA ASN A 225 -24.76 16.33 -0.55
C ASN A 225 -25.99 17.02 -1.15
N ALA A 226 -25.85 17.75 -2.26
CA ALA A 226 -26.99 18.35 -2.97
C ALA A 226 -27.98 17.28 -3.49
N LEU A 227 -27.46 16.16 -4.00
CA LEU A 227 -28.28 15.04 -4.46
C LEU A 227 -29.03 14.38 -3.29
N VAL A 228 -28.36 14.12 -2.17
CA VAL A 228 -28.98 13.55 -0.97
C VAL A 228 -30.09 14.49 -0.48
N PHE A 229 -29.80 15.78 -0.31
CA PHE A 229 -30.76 16.78 0.12
C PHE A 229 -31.98 16.85 -0.82
N ALA A 230 -31.76 16.88 -2.13
CA ALA A 230 -32.86 16.88 -3.10
C ALA A 230 -33.71 15.62 -3.03
N THR A 231 -33.08 14.46 -2.81
CA THR A 231 -33.78 13.17 -2.64
C THR A 231 -34.64 13.16 -1.37
N GLU A 232 -34.11 13.66 -0.25
CA GLU A 232 -34.83 13.78 1.02
C GLU A 232 -36.01 14.74 0.90
N CYS A 233 -35.84 15.91 0.26
CA CYS A 233 -36.92 16.86 0.01
C CYS A 233 -38.04 16.23 -0.82
N ASP A 234 -37.70 15.53 -1.88
CA ASP A 234 -38.70 14.85 -2.73
C ASP A 234 -39.39 13.69 -1.99
N TRP A 235 -38.64 12.91 -1.21
CA TRP A 235 -39.21 11.88 -0.37
C TRP A 235 -40.24 12.48 0.60
N ASP A 236 -39.87 13.51 1.33
CA ASP A 236 -40.77 14.17 2.30
C ASP A 236 -42.01 14.78 1.62
N ALA A 237 -41.84 15.33 0.42
CA ALA A 237 -42.97 15.92 -0.33
C ALA A 237 -43.94 14.87 -0.86
N TYR A 238 -43.47 13.67 -1.22
CA TYR A 238 -44.29 12.70 -1.96
C TYR A 238 -44.58 11.37 -1.23
N LYS A 239 -43.84 11.06 -0.12
CA LYS A 239 -44.01 9.78 0.62
C LYS A 239 -45.43 9.48 1.08
N HIS A 240 -46.29 10.49 1.22
CA HIS A 240 -47.67 10.35 1.66
C HIS A 240 -48.65 9.96 0.53
N LEU A 241 -48.19 9.97 -0.74
CA LEU A 241 -49.03 9.65 -1.87
C LEU A 241 -49.33 8.14 -1.92
N ALA A 242 -50.61 7.82 -1.92
CA ALA A 242 -51.14 6.46 -2.12
C ALA A 242 -52.26 6.52 -3.18
N PRO A 243 -52.27 5.60 -4.13
CA PRO A 243 -51.45 4.38 -4.30
C PRO A 243 -50.05 4.68 -4.88
N LYS A 244 -49.18 3.66 -4.87
CA LYS A 244 -47.77 3.76 -5.41
C LYS A 244 -47.69 4.33 -6.82
N LYS A 245 -48.76 4.22 -7.63
CA LYS A 245 -48.82 4.80 -8.98
C LYS A 245 -48.73 6.33 -8.97
N ASP A 246 -49.38 7.00 -8.00
CA ASP A 246 -49.39 8.45 -7.90
C ASP A 246 -48.01 8.97 -7.43
N PHE A 247 -47.39 8.26 -6.50
CA PHE A 247 -45.98 8.52 -6.13
C PHE A 247 -45.07 8.39 -7.36
N ALA A 248 -45.18 7.31 -8.11
CA ALA A 248 -44.33 7.08 -9.28
C ALA A 248 -44.50 8.17 -10.35
N LEU A 249 -45.73 8.65 -10.55
CA LEU A 249 -46.00 9.75 -11.48
C LEU A 249 -45.46 11.09 -10.99
N ALA A 250 -45.52 11.36 -9.69
CA ALA A 250 -45.01 12.59 -9.08
C ALA A 250 -43.48 12.73 -9.15
N VAL A 251 -42.76 11.60 -9.02
CA VAL A 251 -41.26 11.58 -9.06
C VAL A 251 -40.72 11.28 -10.46
N LYS A 252 -41.54 11.00 -11.44
CA LYS A 252 -41.13 10.67 -12.80
C LYS A 252 -40.38 11.85 -13.44
N GLY A 253 -39.21 11.51 -14.00
CA GLY A 253 -38.34 12.51 -14.68
C GLY A 253 -37.44 13.32 -13.77
N ARG A 254 -37.47 13.10 -12.47
CA ARG A 254 -36.48 13.69 -11.55
C ARG A 254 -35.13 12.97 -11.67
N PRO A 255 -33.99 13.68 -11.62
CA PRO A 255 -32.66 13.07 -11.80
C PRO A 255 -32.35 11.91 -10.83
N HIS A 256 -32.95 11.94 -9.63
CA HIS A 256 -32.72 10.97 -8.55
C HIS A 256 -33.94 10.05 -8.31
N SER A 257 -34.88 9.98 -9.26
CA SER A 257 -36.11 9.17 -9.11
C SER A 257 -35.84 7.70 -8.78
N ALA A 258 -34.75 7.11 -9.31
CA ALA A 258 -34.37 5.74 -9.00
C ALA A 258 -34.10 5.52 -7.50
N ALA A 259 -33.50 6.48 -6.80
CA ALA A 259 -33.22 6.38 -5.38
C ALA A 259 -34.50 6.43 -4.51
N LEU A 260 -35.56 7.06 -4.99
CA LEU A 260 -36.84 7.18 -4.29
C LEU A 260 -37.66 5.90 -4.27
N PHE A 261 -37.29 4.89 -5.08
CA PHE A 261 -37.97 3.58 -5.15
C PHE A 261 -37.28 2.49 -4.30
N HIS A 262 -36.15 2.80 -3.67
CA HIS A 262 -35.42 1.93 -2.76
C HIS A 262 -35.66 2.31 -1.31
#